data_be381d7b245e02f93f8d72470640daa7
#
_entry.id   be381d7b245e02f93f8d72470640daa7
#
_cell.length_a   1.000
_cell.length_b   1.000
_cell.length_c   1.000
_cell.angle_alpha   90.00
_cell.angle_beta   90.00
_cell.angle_gamma   90.00
#
_symmetry.space_group_name_H-M   'P 1'
#
loop_
_entity.id
_entity.type
_entity.pdbx_description
1 polymer ?
#
loop_
_entity_poly.entity_id
_entity_poly.type
_entity_poly.pdbx_seq_one_letter_code
_entity_poly.pdbx_strand_id
1 'polypeptide(L)'
;MCSLLLSAGLQAAAPYRFASVRIGGGGFVSGLVFQPAVPGLLYARTDVGGAYRWDQARAQWTPLTDWLSAADGNLFGIDSLAIDPSDANRVYLAAGMYTAATAGNAAILRSEDRGAHFQRSDLPFKLGGNELGRGNGERLAVDPNDGRMLFFGSRDAGLWRSADHGAHWSRVDGFPAVATSLSATAQNNWRRQAIGIVFVVFDPSSGSPGKASTTLYAGVSTRETSLFRSTDGGRSWSAVPGQPLGLRPNHMVRASDGAYYLSYGDEPGPDSMHDGAVWKYQPASNQWRDITPLPHVSGQPSGYGWGAVAVDPNHPNVIMTATFAHYTPKDELFRSVDGGAHWQEIFARSQFDFSQAVWTREHTPHWIASIAIDPHDADHVWFVTGYGVWMSTDMRDADHGGEVHWQFQDRGLEEVVALDLLSPPQGAHLISAVGDLDGYRHDDLDTAPLQFAAPPRYANSESLDEAGRKPALIVRTGRLRRPFGAAIRAAYSQDGGEHWQA
;
A
#
# COMPACT_ATOMS: atom_id res chain seq x y z
N MET A 1 64.80 -20.33 33.35
CA MET A 1 63.85 -19.37 32.79
C MET A 1 62.68 -20.12 32.21
N CYS A 2 61.58 -20.12 32.92
CA CYS A 2 60.36 -20.79 32.51
C CYS A 2 59.41 -19.75 31.92
N SER A 3 59.20 -19.79 30.58
CA SER A 3 58.28 -18.89 29.88
C SER A 3 56.85 -19.40 30.04
N LEU A 4 56.04 -18.69 30.82
CA LEU A 4 54.58 -18.88 30.83
C LEU A 4 54.00 -18.24 29.56
N LEU A 5 53.51 -19.09 28.64
CA LEU A 5 52.62 -18.66 27.55
C LEU A 5 51.21 -18.50 28.11
N LEU A 6 50.77 -17.26 28.31
CA LEU A 6 49.35 -16.94 28.51
C LEU A 6 48.65 -17.11 27.18
N SER A 7 47.86 -18.17 27.03
CA SER A 7 46.85 -18.29 25.94
C SER A 7 45.68 -17.38 26.32
N ALA A 8 45.59 -16.20 25.71
CA ALA A 8 44.37 -15.41 25.70
C ALA A 8 43.32 -16.18 24.87
N GLY A 9 42.40 -16.82 25.57
CA GLY A 9 41.24 -17.42 24.89
C GLY A 9 40.45 -16.32 24.19
N LEU A 10 40.37 -16.38 22.87
CA LEU A 10 39.39 -15.62 22.08
C LEU A 10 38.02 -16.07 22.57
N GLN A 11 37.40 -15.25 23.42
CA GLN A 11 35.97 -15.43 23.73
C GLN A 11 35.21 -15.14 22.46
N ALA A 12 34.62 -16.18 21.84
CA ALA A 12 33.73 -16.00 20.71
C ALA A 12 32.61 -15.05 21.15
N ALA A 13 32.41 -13.98 20.40
CA ALA A 13 31.30 -13.06 20.65
C ALA A 13 30.01 -13.87 20.63
N ALA A 14 29.15 -13.64 21.63
CA ALA A 14 27.83 -14.28 21.64
C ALA A 14 27.11 -13.96 20.34
N PRO A 15 26.51 -14.95 19.68
CA PRO A 15 25.81 -14.70 18.42
C PRO A 15 24.62 -13.75 18.69
N TYR A 16 24.60 -12.61 18.05
CA TYR A 16 23.45 -11.71 18.08
C TYR A 16 22.30 -12.39 17.32
N ARG A 17 21.09 -12.31 17.89
CA ARG A 17 19.85 -12.66 17.23
C ARG A 17 19.04 -11.40 17.01
N PHE A 18 18.68 -11.15 15.76
CA PHE A 18 17.77 -10.08 15.40
C PHE A 18 16.34 -10.63 15.37
N ALA A 19 15.40 -9.87 15.90
CA ALA A 19 13.96 -10.15 15.86
C ALA A 19 13.20 -8.84 15.75
N SER A 20 12.08 -8.85 15.03
CA SER A 20 11.17 -7.70 14.99
C SER A 20 10.50 -7.51 16.33
N VAL A 21 10.37 -6.26 16.76
CA VAL A 21 9.57 -5.87 17.93
C VAL A 21 8.15 -5.65 17.45
N ARG A 22 7.18 -6.27 18.10
CA ARG A 22 5.80 -6.17 17.69
C ARG A 22 5.18 -4.82 18.07
N ILE A 23 4.66 -4.11 17.08
CA ILE A 23 3.80 -2.93 17.21
C ILE A 23 2.41 -3.24 16.66
N GLY A 24 2.35 -4.03 15.58
CA GLY A 24 1.15 -4.42 14.87
C GLY A 24 0.68 -3.33 13.92
N GLY A 25 1.37 -3.19 12.78
CA GLY A 25 1.08 -2.17 11.77
C GLY A 25 1.78 -0.84 12.03
N GLY A 26 1.07 0.24 11.73
CA GLY A 26 1.53 1.60 12.00
C GLY A 26 2.02 2.36 10.78
N GLY A 27 1.87 1.81 9.57
CA GLY A 27 2.20 2.46 8.31
C GLY A 27 1.16 2.22 7.22
N PHE A 28 1.41 2.78 6.05
CA PHE A 28 0.50 2.71 4.92
C PHE A 28 0.75 1.44 4.08
N VAL A 29 -0.12 0.45 4.24
CA VAL A 29 -0.21 -0.66 3.28
C VAL A 29 -0.90 -0.15 2.03
N SER A 30 -0.15 -0.06 0.94
CA SER A 30 -0.60 0.63 -0.28
C SER A 30 -1.22 -0.28 -1.33
N GLY A 31 -1.16 -1.61 -1.16
CA GLY A 31 -1.80 -2.55 -2.07
C GLY A 31 -1.81 -4.00 -1.59
N LEU A 32 -2.83 -4.74 -2.00
CA LEU A 32 -3.03 -6.17 -1.75
C LEU A 32 -3.29 -6.90 -3.07
N VAL A 33 -2.66 -8.07 -3.27
CA VAL A 33 -2.85 -8.88 -4.47
C VAL A 33 -2.97 -10.36 -4.11
N PHE A 34 -4.13 -10.96 -4.37
CA PHE A 34 -4.34 -12.41 -4.28
C PHE A 34 -3.77 -13.15 -5.49
N GLN A 35 -3.14 -14.29 -5.24
CA GLN A 35 -2.82 -15.26 -6.30
C GLN A 35 -4.09 -16.05 -6.67
N PRO A 36 -4.59 -15.96 -7.91
CA PRO A 36 -5.90 -16.53 -8.25
C PRO A 36 -5.92 -18.06 -8.31
N ALA A 37 -4.75 -18.70 -8.46
CA ALA A 37 -4.66 -20.18 -8.59
C ALA A 37 -4.44 -20.89 -7.25
N VAL A 38 -4.11 -20.18 -6.17
CA VAL A 38 -3.75 -20.78 -4.87
C VAL A 38 -4.56 -20.12 -3.75
N PRO A 39 -5.46 -20.87 -3.10
CA PRO A 39 -6.27 -20.34 -2.00
C PRO A 39 -5.41 -19.74 -0.89
N GLY A 40 -5.82 -18.53 -0.42
CA GLY A 40 -5.19 -17.84 0.69
C GLY A 40 -3.78 -17.30 0.43
N LEU A 41 -3.25 -17.40 -0.78
CA LEU A 41 -1.95 -16.81 -1.13
C LEU A 41 -2.15 -15.32 -1.46
N LEU A 42 -1.79 -14.47 -0.51
CA LEU A 42 -1.97 -13.02 -0.56
C LEU A 42 -0.63 -12.33 -0.34
N TYR A 43 -0.41 -11.26 -1.09
CA TYR A 43 0.75 -10.38 -0.95
C TYR A 43 0.30 -8.95 -0.63
N ALA A 44 1.13 -8.24 0.14
CA ALA A 44 0.96 -6.83 0.46
C ALA A 44 2.20 -6.04 0.06
N ARG A 45 2.00 -4.80 -0.36
CA ARG A 45 3.07 -3.80 -0.56
C ARG A 45 2.83 -2.59 0.31
N THR A 46 3.91 -1.97 0.73
CA THR A 46 3.91 -0.82 1.62
C THR A 46 4.76 0.32 1.05
N ASP A 47 4.59 1.51 1.59
CA ASP A 47 5.30 2.68 1.10
C ASP A 47 6.73 2.81 1.63
N VAL A 48 7.04 2.26 2.82
CA VAL A 48 8.38 2.33 3.43
C VAL A 48 8.88 1.03 4.06
N GLY A 49 8.01 0.03 4.27
CA GLY A 49 8.30 -1.22 4.99
C GLY A 49 8.56 -2.44 4.08
N GLY A 50 8.58 -2.26 2.74
CA GLY A 50 8.81 -3.34 1.80
C GLY A 50 7.55 -4.07 1.37
N ALA A 51 7.66 -5.38 1.15
CA ALA A 51 6.56 -6.25 0.76
C ALA A 51 6.44 -7.45 1.70
N TYR A 52 5.23 -8.01 1.74
CA TYR A 52 4.89 -9.09 2.64
C TYR A 52 4.05 -10.15 1.94
N ARG A 53 4.13 -11.39 2.46
CA ARG A 53 3.27 -12.51 2.06
C ARG A 53 2.52 -13.03 3.28
N TRP A 54 1.22 -13.22 3.13
CA TRP A 54 0.38 -13.80 4.17
C TRP A 54 0.70 -15.29 4.39
N ASP A 55 0.94 -15.70 5.62
CA ASP A 55 1.03 -17.08 6.06
C ASP A 55 -0.28 -17.45 6.77
N GLN A 56 -1.20 -18.05 6.02
CA GLN A 56 -2.52 -18.42 6.54
C GLN A 56 -2.44 -19.39 7.72
N ALA A 57 -1.46 -20.32 7.71
CA ALA A 57 -1.31 -21.33 8.76
C ALA A 57 -0.90 -20.72 10.11
N ARG A 58 -0.16 -19.60 10.08
CA ARG A 58 0.29 -18.89 11.27
C ARG A 58 -0.51 -17.62 11.56
N ALA A 59 -1.44 -17.26 10.68
CA ALA A 59 -2.15 -15.99 10.70
C ALA A 59 -1.20 -14.79 10.92
N GLN A 60 -0.19 -14.68 10.05
CA GLN A 60 0.81 -13.61 10.11
C GLN A 60 1.40 -13.29 8.75
N TRP A 61 1.94 -12.10 8.61
CA TRP A 61 2.72 -11.68 7.46
C TRP A 61 4.16 -12.13 7.57
N THR A 62 4.73 -12.54 6.45
CA THR A 62 6.16 -12.86 6.30
C THR A 62 6.79 -11.74 5.48
N PRO A 63 7.76 -10.99 6.01
CA PRO A 63 8.45 -9.96 5.26
C PRO A 63 9.27 -10.58 4.13
N LEU A 64 9.27 -9.93 2.97
CA LEU A 64 9.93 -10.43 1.75
C LEU A 64 11.20 -9.65 1.42
N THR A 65 11.43 -8.51 2.05
CA THR A 65 12.49 -7.56 1.69
C THR A 65 13.53 -7.32 2.80
N ASP A 66 13.46 -8.02 3.95
CA ASP A 66 14.38 -7.87 5.08
C ASP A 66 15.85 -8.24 4.76
N TRP A 67 16.09 -8.90 3.63
CA TRP A 67 17.43 -9.19 3.12
C TRP A 67 18.13 -7.97 2.50
N LEU A 68 17.39 -6.90 2.18
CA LEU A 68 17.95 -5.65 1.67
C LEU A 68 18.86 -5.00 2.73
N SER A 69 19.99 -4.49 2.27
CA SER A 69 20.94 -3.79 3.13
C SER A 69 20.57 -2.31 3.32
N ALA A 70 21.19 -1.64 4.30
CA ALA A 70 21.06 -0.20 4.46
C ALA A 70 21.47 0.60 3.21
N ALA A 71 22.40 0.07 2.39
CA ALA A 71 22.78 0.70 1.12
C ALA A 71 21.66 0.64 0.07
N ASP A 72 20.73 -0.31 0.21
CA ASP A 72 19.56 -0.50 -0.64
C ASP A 72 18.30 0.16 -0.07
N GLY A 73 18.42 1.02 0.94
CA GLY A 73 17.29 1.60 1.68
C GLY A 73 16.20 2.23 0.82
N ASN A 74 16.56 2.77 -0.37
CA ASN A 74 15.57 3.28 -1.32
C ASN A 74 14.65 2.18 -1.92
N LEU A 75 15.01 0.90 -1.83
CA LEU A 75 14.23 -0.20 -2.38
C LEU A 75 13.16 -0.73 -1.40
N PHE A 76 13.07 -0.21 -0.18
CA PHE A 76 12.01 -0.56 0.76
C PHE A 76 10.64 0.04 0.39
N GLY A 77 10.57 1.11 -0.40
CA GLY A 77 9.31 1.61 -0.93
C GLY A 77 8.87 0.79 -2.15
N ILE A 78 7.71 0.13 -2.08
CA ILE A 78 7.21 -0.70 -3.18
C ILE A 78 6.10 0.04 -3.92
N ASP A 79 6.44 0.61 -5.07
CA ASP A 79 5.51 1.40 -5.89
C ASP A 79 4.48 0.52 -6.65
N SER A 80 4.78 -0.78 -6.85
CA SER A 80 3.85 -1.77 -7.40
C SER A 80 4.26 -3.20 -7.11
N LEU A 81 3.28 -4.10 -7.03
CA LEU A 81 3.45 -5.54 -6.86
C LEU A 81 2.66 -6.28 -7.94
N ALA A 82 3.26 -7.29 -8.58
CA ALA A 82 2.55 -8.17 -9.50
C ALA A 82 2.89 -9.64 -9.21
N ILE A 83 1.92 -10.47 -9.49
CA ILE A 83 2.06 -11.93 -9.46
C ILE A 83 1.88 -12.48 -10.86
N ASP A 84 2.45 -13.65 -11.14
CA ASP A 84 2.14 -14.39 -12.36
C ASP A 84 0.88 -15.23 -12.14
N PRO A 85 -0.26 -14.93 -12.79
CA PRO A 85 -1.48 -15.71 -12.60
C PRO A 85 -1.37 -17.17 -13.01
N SER A 86 -0.40 -17.50 -13.87
CA SER A 86 -0.17 -18.86 -14.39
C SER A 86 0.88 -19.64 -13.59
N ASP A 87 1.73 -18.97 -12.79
CA ASP A 87 2.76 -19.58 -11.96
C ASP A 87 2.79 -18.95 -10.56
N ALA A 88 2.19 -19.64 -9.60
CA ALA A 88 2.07 -19.15 -8.22
C ALA A 88 3.43 -18.94 -7.49
N ASN A 89 4.54 -19.40 -8.05
CA ASN A 89 5.87 -19.18 -7.48
C ASN A 89 6.47 -17.82 -7.89
N ARG A 90 5.92 -17.18 -8.94
CA ARG A 90 6.47 -15.93 -9.47
C ARG A 90 5.79 -14.72 -8.87
N VAL A 91 6.59 -13.87 -8.25
CA VAL A 91 6.19 -12.55 -7.75
C VAL A 91 7.22 -11.50 -8.13
N TYR A 92 6.74 -10.29 -8.40
CA TYR A 92 7.52 -9.16 -8.87
C TYR A 92 7.22 -7.93 -8.04
N LEU A 93 8.26 -7.23 -7.58
CA LEU A 93 8.14 -5.98 -6.82
C LEU A 93 8.85 -4.86 -7.60
N ALA A 94 8.14 -3.79 -7.88
CA ALA A 94 8.73 -2.56 -8.40
C ALA A 94 9.17 -1.70 -7.22
N ALA A 95 10.46 -1.76 -6.89
CA ALA A 95 11.04 -1.21 -5.69
C ALA A 95 11.77 0.11 -5.94
N GLY A 96 11.42 1.14 -5.19
CA GLY A 96 12.02 2.48 -5.24
C GLY A 96 11.14 3.48 -4.50
N MET A 97 11.69 4.13 -3.47
CA MET A 97 10.93 4.93 -2.52
C MET A 97 10.72 6.38 -2.97
N TYR A 98 11.75 7.00 -3.54
CA TYR A 98 11.75 8.43 -3.87
C TYR A 98 12.28 8.74 -5.26
N THR A 99 11.69 9.77 -5.91
CA THR A 99 12.15 10.32 -7.19
C THR A 99 13.15 11.46 -7.04
N ALA A 100 13.48 11.89 -5.83
CA ALA A 100 14.44 12.95 -5.55
C ALA A 100 15.80 12.69 -6.23
N ALA A 101 16.51 13.74 -6.61
CA ALA A 101 17.79 13.63 -7.31
C ALA A 101 18.84 12.81 -6.54
N THR A 102 18.79 12.86 -5.20
CA THR A 102 19.69 12.12 -4.30
C THR A 102 19.30 10.66 -4.09
N ALA A 103 18.07 10.25 -4.47
CA ALA A 103 17.63 8.86 -4.34
C ALA A 103 18.31 7.97 -5.41
N GLY A 104 18.52 6.70 -5.09
CA GLY A 104 18.98 5.69 -6.03
C GLY A 104 17.95 5.39 -7.13
N ASN A 105 18.39 4.78 -8.23
CA ASN A 105 17.48 4.23 -9.21
C ASN A 105 16.70 3.05 -8.64
N ALA A 106 15.55 2.79 -9.25
CA ALA A 106 14.67 1.70 -8.89
C ALA A 106 15.14 0.34 -9.42
N ALA A 107 14.50 -0.72 -8.95
CA ALA A 107 14.70 -2.07 -9.46
C ALA A 107 13.38 -2.84 -9.51
N ILE A 108 13.29 -3.81 -10.42
CA ILE A 108 12.33 -4.89 -10.30
C ILE A 108 13.00 -6.05 -9.57
N LEU A 109 12.44 -6.41 -8.41
CA LEU A 109 12.81 -7.59 -7.66
C LEU A 109 11.88 -8.72 -8.11
N ARG A 110 12.44 -9.82 -8.60
CA ARG A 110 11.69 -10.94 -9.16
C ARG A 110 12.03 -12.22 -8.43
N SER A 111 11.01 -12.95 -8.01
CA SER A 111 11.11 -14.23 -7.31
C SER A 111 10.49 -15.35 -8.13
N GLU A 112 11.02 -16.56 -7.98
CA GLU A 112 10.51 -17.81 -8.54
C GLU A 112 10.15 -18.83 -7.43
N ASP A 113 10.08 -18.38 -6.17
CA ASP A 113 9.82 -19.21 -5.00
C ASP A 113 8.91 -18.52 -3.97
N ARG A 114 7.90 -17.76 -4.46
CA ARG A 114 6.91 -17.02 -3.65
C ARG A 114 7.52 -15.97 -2.74
N GLY A 115 8.63 -15.36 -3.18
CA GLY A 115 9.29 -14.29 -2.45
C GLY A 115 10.29 -14.77 -1.38
N ALA A 116 10.68 -16.06 -1.36
CA ALA A 116 11.72 -16.52 -0.45
C ALA A 116 13.10 -16.00 -0.86
N HIS A 117 13.36 -15.88 -2.17
CA HIS A 117 14.57 -15.29 -2.70
C HIS A 117 14.23 -14.39 -3.90
N PHE A 118 15.04 -13.35 -4.10
CA PHE A 118 14.86 -12.41 -5.19
C PHE A 118 16.12 -12.26 -6.05
N GLN A 119 15.89 -12.11 -7.35
CA GLN A 119 16.85 -11.60 -8.31
C GLN A 119 16.50 -10.15 -8.63
N ARG A 120 17.51 -9.31 -8.84
CA ARG A 120 17.35 -7.88 -9.08
C ARG A 120 17.57 -7.54 -10.56
N SER A 121 16.66 -6.74 -11.13
CA SER A 121 16.80 -6.12 -12.45
C SER A 121 16.75 -4.60 -12.26
N ASP A 122 17.90 -3.92 -12.39
CA ASP A 122 17.99 -2.48 -12.21
C ASP A 122 17.28 -1.73 -13.34
N LEU A 123 16.56 -0.66 -12.96
CA LEU A 123 15.89 0.23 -13.89
C LEU A 123 16.70 1.52 -14.08
N PRO A 124 16.66 2.14 -15.27
CA PRO A 124 17.42 3.37 -15.53
C PRO A 124 16.74 4.64 -15.00
N PHE A 125 15.70 4.53 -14.18
CA PHE A 125 14.90 5.61 -13.63
C PHE A 125 14.53 5.33 -12.17
N LYS A 126 13.86 6.30 -11.53
CA LYS A 126 13.44 6.26 -10.13
C LYS A 126 11.98 5.90 -10.01
N LEU A 127 11.59 5.43 -8.81
CA LEU A 127 10.19 5.21 -8.42
C LEU A 127 9.87 5.99 -7.15
N GLY A 128 8.59 6.04 -6.79
CA GLY A 128 8.08 6.84 -5.69
C GLY A 128 7.12 6.05 -4.80
N GLY A 129 7.58 4.90 -4.29
CA GLY A 129 6.80 4.06 -3.37
C GLY A 129 6.31 4.80 -2.15
N ASN A 130 6.98 5.89 -1.73
CA ASN A 130 6.53 6.80 -0.66
C ASN A 130 6.21 8.21 -1.17
N GLU A 131 5.71 8.34 -2.39
CA GLU A 131 5.31 9.62 -2.95
C GLU A 131 3.82 9.66 -3.30
N LEU A 132 3.31 10.79 -3.73
CA LEU A 132 1.91 10.92 -4.17
C LEU A 132 1.58 9.89 -5.26
N GLY A 133 0.37 9.34 -5.23
CA GLY A 133 -0.06 8.28 -6.14
C GLY A 133 0.46 6.88 -5.79
N ARG A 134 1.09 6.68 -4.64
CA ARG A 134 1.58 5.38 -4.18
C ARG A 134 0.46 4.38 -3.85
N GLY A 135 -0.74 4.89 -3.56
CA GLY A 135 -1.94 4.06 -3.37
C GLY A 135 -2.62 3.63 -4.66
N ASN A 136 -2.17 4.12 -5.82
CA ASN A 136 -2.76 3.76 -7.12
C ASN A 136 -2.12 2.47 -7.66
N GLY A 137 -2.77 1.81 -8.61
CA GLY A 137 -2.11 0.67 -9.24
C GLY A 137 -3.01 -0.48 -9.68
N GLU A 138 -2.41 -1.57 -10.11
CA GLU A 138 -0.95 -1.83 -10.08
C GLU A 138 -0.29 -1.34 -11.38
N ARG A 139 0.87 -0.70 -11.24
CA ARG A 139 1.69 -0.20 -12.38
C ARG A 139 2.39 -1.32 -13.12
N LEU A 140 2.70 -2.41 -12.42
CA LEU A 140 3.35 -3.61 -12.91
C LEU A 140 2.29 -4.68 -13.16
N ALA A 141 2.29 -5.27 -14.34
CA ALA A 141 1.35 -6.33 -14.70
C ALA A 141 2.05 -7.45 -15.44
N VAL A 142 1.64 -8.69 -15.16
CA VAL A 142 2.06 -9.91 -15.87
C VAL A 142 0.92 -10.36 -16.77
N ASP A 143 1.23 -10.73 -18.00
CA ASP A 143 0.24 -11.29 -18.92
C ASP A 143 -0.26 -12.65 -18.40
N PRO A 144 -1.57 -12.80 -18.12
CA PRO A 144 -2.11 -14.06 -17.60
C PRO A 144 -2.05 -15.22 -18.60
N ASN A 145 -1.81 -14.95 -19.87
CA ASN A 145 -1.68 -15.97 -20.93
C ASN A 145 -0.21 -16.32 -21.24
N ASP A 146 0.73 -15.42 -20.96
CA ASP A 146 2.16 -15.64 -21.18
C ASP A 146 2.99 -14.92 -20.10
N GLY A 147 3.29 -15.59 -19.00
CA GLY A 147 4.01 -15.03 -17.86
C GLY A 147 5.40 -14.43 -18.18
N ARG A 148 5.95 -14.67 -19.39
CA ARG A 148 7.17 -14.00 -19.84
C ARG A 148 6.95 -12.51 -20.12
N MET A 149 5.71 -12.14 -20.47
CA MET A 149 5.34 -10.79 -20.87
C MET A 149 4.90 -9.97 -19.67
N LEU A 150 5.65 -8.91 -19.38
CA LEU A 150 5.30 -7.94 -18.34
C LEU A 150 5.28 -6.54 -18.93
N PHE A 151 4.41 -5.70 -18.39
CA PHE A 151 4.42 -4.27 -18.63
C PHE A 151 4.52 -3.51 -17.30
N PHE A 152 5.21 -2.38 -17.35
CA PHE A 152 5.41 -1.52 -16.20
C PHE A 152 5.25 -0.03 -16.58
N GLY A 153 4.33 0.64 -15.90
CA GLY A 153 4.10 2.07 -16.01
C GLY A 153 4.98 2.88 -15.06
N SER A 154 5.94 3.62 -15.61
CA SER A 154 6.80 4.48 -14.79
C SER A 154 6.14 5.82 -14.45
N ARG A 155 6.75 6.57 -13.54
CA ARG A 155 6.30 7.90 -13.15
C ARG A 155 6.63 8.98 -14.19
N ASP A 156 7.78 8.91 -14.81
CA ASP A 156 8.28 9.93 -15.77
C ASP A 156 9.03 9.36 -16.97
N ALA A 157 9.32 8.05 -16.96
CA ALA A 157 10.08 7.39 -18.02
C ALA A 157 9.21 6.65 -19.06
N GLY A 158 7.87 6.81 -19.00
CA GLY A 158 6.92 6.19 -19.93
C GLY A 158 6.59 4.74 -19.59
N LEU A 159 6.11 3.99 -20.59
CA LEU A 159 5.73 2.58 -20.45
C LEU A 159 6.92 1.69 -20.82
N TRP A 160 7.12 0.63 -20.03
CA TRP A 160 8.20 -0.36 -20.22
C TRP A 160 7.63 -1.75 -20.35
N ARG A 161 8.34 -2.62 -21.07
CA ARG A 161 7.97 -4.03 -21.20
C ARG A 161 9.16 -4.95 -21.00
N SER A 162 8.89 -6.15 -20.54
CA SER A 162 9.78 -7.31 -20.55
C SER A 162 9.13 -8.46 -21.34
N ALA A 163 9.95 -9.33 -21.94
CA ALA A 163 9.53 -10.55 -22.62
C ALA A 163 10.26 -11.80 -22.07
N ASP A 164 10.86 -11.69 -20.90
CA ASP A 164 11.71 -12.70 -20.28
C ASP A 164 11.55 -12.75 -18.75
N HIS A 165 10.31 -12.69 -18.27
CA HIS A 165 9.98 -12.72 -16.85
C HIS A 165 10.62 -11.58 -16.04
N GLY A 166 10.71 -10.38 -16.62
CA GLY A 166 11.24 -9.20 -15.94
C GLY A 166 12.76 -9.14 -15.82
N ALA A 167 13.51 -10.03 -16.50
CA ALA A 167 14.96 -10.01 -16.46
C ALA A 167 15.55 -8.80 -17.20
N HIS A 168 15.00 -8.48 -18.36
CA HIS A 168 15.39 -7.30 -19.14
C HIS A 168 14.17 -6.45 -19.49
N TRP A 169 14.38 -5.15 -19.52
CA TRP A 169 13.31 -4.18 -19.75
C TRP A 169 13.66 -3.25 -20.91
N SER A 170 12.69 -2.96 -21.75
CA SER A 170 12.80 -2.01 -22.86
C SER A 170 11.62 -1.04 -22.84
N ARG A 171 11.88 0.22 -23.20
CA ARG A 171 10.85 1.24 -23.33
C ARG A 171 9.91 0.91 -24.48
N VAL A 172 8.63 1.22 -24.31
CA VAL A 172 7.60 1.10 -25.34
C VAL A 172 7.48 2.43 -26.07
N ASP A 173 8.14 2.58 -27.21
CA ASP A 173 8.18 3.84 -27.96
C ASP A 173 6.81 4.23 -28.55
N GLY A 174 5.92 3.25 -28.78
CA GLY A 174 4.57 3.49 -29.29
C GLY A 174 3.57 4.03 -28.27
N PHE A 175 3.95 4.16 -26.98
CA PHE A 175 3.08 4.75 -25.97
C PHE A 175 3.12 6.28 -26.07
N PRO A 176 1.97 6.97 -26.09
CA PRO A 176 1.93 8.43 -26.22
C PRO A 176 2.71 9.15 -25.10
N ALA A 177 3.41 10.21 -25.45
CA ALA A 177 3.96 11.14 -24.47
C ALA A 177 2.80 11.92 -23.85
N VAL A 178 2.55 11.76 -22.56
CA VAL A 178 1.49 12.44 -21.85
C VAL A 178 2.07 13.28 -20.72
N ALA A 179 1.54 14.48 -20.56
CA ALA A 179 1.91 15.35 -19.46
C ALA A 179 1.38 14.77 -18.15
N THR A 180 2.27 14.57 -17.18
CA THR A 180 1.93 14.15 -15.82
C THR A 180 2.19 15.32 -14.89
N SER A 181 1.26 16.25 -14.78
CA SER A 181 1.39 17.39 -13.88
C SER A 181 0.50 17.22 -12.67
N LEU A 182 0.99 17.64 -11.51
CA LEU A 182 0.15 17.90 -10.35
C LEU A 182 -0.67 19.16 -10.56
N SER A 183 -1.73 19.31 -9.76
CA SER A 183 -2.53 20.53 -9.71
C SER A 183 -1.65 21.78 -9.55
N ALA A 184 -1.98 22.84 -10.26
CA ALA A 184 -1.33 24.14 -10.18
C ALA A 184 -1.45 24.78 -8.78
N THR A 185 -2.37 24.31 -7.94
CA THR A 185 -2.59 24.77 -6.57
C THR A 185 -1.64 24.19 -5.53
N ALA A 186 -0.79 23.23 -5.91
CA ALA A 186 0.22 22.68 -5.01
C ALA A 186 1.25 23.78 -4.63
N GLN A 187 1.08 24.41 -3.48
CA GLN A 187 1.92 25.50 -3.00
C GLN A 187 3.34 25.03 -2.57
N ASN A 188 3.55 23.73 -2.42
CA ASN A 188 4.81 23.14 -1.94
C ASN A 188 5.49 22.33 -3.04
N ASN A 189 6.79 22.54 -3.26
CA ASN A 189 7.58 21.87 -4.29
C ASN A 189 7.59 20.33 -4.17
N TRP A 190 7.46 19.76 -2.98
CA TRP A 190 7.38 18.32 -2.75
C TRP A 190 6.10 17.66 -3.31
N ARG A 191 5.03 18.45 -3.53
CA ARG A 191 3.79 17.99 -4.18
C ARG A 191 3.83 18.07 -5.72
N ARG A 192 4.90 18.61 -6.30
CA ARG A 192 5.11 18.66 -7.76
C ARG A 192 5.90 17.43 -8.19
N GLN A 193 5.30 16.26 -8.05
CA GLN A 193 5.91 14.99 -8.44
C GLN A 193 5.25 14.47 -9.71
N ALA A 194 6.05 13.85 -10.60
CA ALA A 194 5.51 13.10 -11.72
C ALA A 194 4.81 11.85 -11.18
N ILE A 195 3.54 11.65 -11.55
CA ILE A 195 2.79 10.45 -11.16
C ILE A 195 2.80 9.40 -12.26
N GLY A 196 2.68 9.81 -13.50
CA GLY A 196 2.83 8.99 -14.68
C GLY A 196 1.72 7.96 -14.88
N ILE A 197 2.14 6.78 -15.33
CA ILE A 197 1.24 5.66 -15.61
C ILE A 197 0.96 4.93 -14.30
N VAL A 198 -0.29 4.90 -13.87
CA VAL A 198 -0.70 4.39 -12.55
C VAL A 198 -1.18 2.96 -12.54
N PHE A 199 -1.58 2.42 -13.70
CA PHE A 199 -1.90 1.00 -13.84
C PHE A 199 -1.69 0.50 -15.27
N VAL A 200 -1.46 -0.81 -15.39
CA VAL A 200 -1.53 -1.57 -16.65
C VAL A 200 -2.42 -2.79 -16.42
N VAL A 201 -3.36 -3.02 -17.32
CA VAL A 201 -4.32 -4.14 -17.23
C VAL A 201 -4.37 -4.89 -18.54
N PHE A 202 -4.12 -6.20 -18.50
CA PHE A 202 -4.32 -7.09 -19.64
C PHE A 202 -5.79 -7.51 -19.79
N ASP A 203 -6.24 -7.71 -21.02
CA ASP A 203 -7.45 -8.44 -21.31
C ASP A 203 -7.11 -9.90 -21.65
N PRO A 204 -7.29 -10.85 -20.72
CA PRO A 204 -6.94 -12.25 -20.95
C PRO A 204 -7.74 -12.90 -22.09
N SER A 205 -8.94 -12.37 -22.41
CA SER A 205 -9.78 -12.91 -23.49
C SER A 205 -9.20 -12.62 -24.88
N SER A 206 -8.21 -11.72 -24.99
CA SER A 206 -7.52 -11.37 -26.24
C SER A 206 -6.32 -12.26 -26.55
N GLY A 207 -6.01 -13.25 -25.70
CA GLY A 207 -4.96 -14.24 -25.85
C GLY A 207 -5.46 -15.65 -25.55
N SER A 208 -4.54 -16.55 -25.27
CA SER A 208 -4.82 -17.91 -24.79
C SER A 208 -3.58 -18.48 -24.11
N PRO A 209 -3.66 -19.50 -23.25
CA PRO A 209 -2.49 -20.06 -22.58
C PRO A 209 -1.32 -20.32 -23.54
N GLY A 210 -0.16 -19.72 -23.26
CA GLY A 210 1.05 -19.74 -24.10
C GLY A 210 1.05 -18.77 -25.28
N LYS A 211 -0.01 -17.99 -25.47
CA LYS A 211 -0.10 -16.91 -26.49
C LYS A 211 -0.48 -15.61 -25.82
N ALA A 212 0.46 -14.67 -25.79
CA ALA A 212 0.31 -13.38 -25.13
C ALA A 212 -0.99 -12.66 -25.51
N SER A 213 -1.56 -11.97 -24.56
CA SER A 213 -2.72 -11.10 -24.74
C SER A 213 -2.37 -9.96 -25.70
N THR A 214 -3.26 -9.69 -26.64
CA THR A 214 -3.09 -8.59 -27.60
C THR A 214 -3.70 -7.29 -27.14
N THR A 215 -4.69 -7.34 -26.24
CA THR A 215 -5.37 -6.16 -25.71
C THR A 215 -4.89 -5.84 -24.31
N LEU A 216 -4.46 -4.58 -24.13
CA LEU A 216 -4.02 -4.02 -22.87
C LEU A 216 -4.61 -2.62 -22.68
N TYR A 217 -4.75 -2.23 -21.43
CA TYR A 217 -5.09 -0.86 -21.03
C TYR A 217 -4.00 -0.28 -20.16
N ALA A 218 -3.76 1.03 -20.25
CA ALA A 218 -2.87 1.77 -19.37
C ALA A 218 -3.53 3.09 -18.97
N GLY A 219 -3.52 3.37 -17.66
CA GLY A 219 -4.05 4.59 -17.09
C GLY A 219 -2.94 5.56 -16.74
N VAL A 220 -3.10 6.83 -17.10
CA VAL A 220 -2.17 7.91 -16.82
C VAL A 220 -2.82 8.90 -15.84
N SER A 221 -2.12 9.29 -14.79
CA SER A 221 -2.62 10.25 -13.80
C SER A 221 -2.69 11.66 -14.37
N THR A 222 -3.69 11.92 -15.21
CA THR A 222 -4.01 13.23 -15.76
C THR A 222 -5.52 13.46 -15.76
N ARG A 223 -5.96 14.71 -15.73
CA ARG A 223 -7.39 15.11 -15.82
C ARG A 223 -7.89 15.17 -17.26
N GLU A 224 -6.99 15.08 -18.21
CA GLU A 224 -7.28 15.03 -19.64
C GLU A 224 -7.49 13.59 -20.12
N THR A 225 -7.15 13.28 -21.37
CA THR A 225 -7.13 11.92 -21.87
C THR A 225 -6.19 11.04 -21.04
N SER A 226 -6.73 10.15 -20.25
CA SER A 226 -6.01 9.41 -19.21
C SER A 226 -5.96 7.90 -19.43
N LEU A 227 -6.91 7.34 -20.21
CA LEU A 227 -6.97 5.90 -20.47
C LEU A 227 -6.62 5.60 -21.94
N PHE A 228 -5.66 4.71 -22.11
CA PHE A 228 -5.14 4.26 -23.41
C PHE A 228 -5.33 2.75 -23.55
N ARG A 229 -5.56 2.31 -24.79
CA ARG A 229 -5.71 0.90 -25.16
C ARG A 229 -4.75 0.53 -26.28
N SER A 230 -4.12 -0.61 -26.16
CA SER A 230 -3.46 -1.34 -27.24
C SER A 230 -4.32 -2.54 -27.65
N THR A 231 -4.25 -2.95 -28.92
CA THR A 231 -4.86 -4.18 -29.46
C THR A 231 -3.85 -5.03 -30.23
N ASP A 232 -2.57 -4.72 -30.12
CA ASP A 232 -1.47 -5.36 -30.86
C ASP A 232 -0.32 -5.81 -29.95
N GLY A 233 -0.63 -6.11 -28.68
CA GLY A 233 0.37 -6.55 -27.68
C GLY A 233 1.26 -5.42 -27.17
N GLY A 234 0.75 -4.21 -27.09
CA GLY A 234 1.44 -3.06 -26.54
C GLY A 234 2.37 -2.35 -27.50
N ARG A 235 2.33 -2.66 -28.83
CA ARG A 235 3.18 -2.00 -29.84
C ARG A 235 2.69 -0.61 -30.21
N SER A 236 1.37 -0.44 -30.31
CA SER A 236 0.74 0.85 -30.52
C SER A 236 -0.41 1.08 -29.53
N TRP A 237 -0.71 2.34 -29.26
CA TRP A 237 -1.68 2.75 -28.26
C TRP A 237 -2.57 3.88 -28.77
N SER A 238 -3.83 3.83 -28.43
CA SER A 238 -4.81 4.87 -28.74
C SER A 238 -5.64 5.21 -27.51
N ALA A 239 -6.11 6.46 -27.45
CA ALA A 239 -7.05 6.87 -26.40
C ALA A 239 -8.33 6.05 -26.45
N VAL A 240 -8.87 5.66 -25.31
CA VAL A 240 -10.18 5.01 -25.23
C VAL A 240 -11.26 6.07 -25.45
N PRO A 241 -12.15 5.90 -26.46
CA PRO A 241 -13.15 6.89 -26.75
C PRO A 241 -14.19 7.07 -25.64
N GLY A 242 -14.69 8.30 -25.44
CA GLY A 242 -15.75 8.59 -24.48
C GLY A 242 -15.39 8.45 -23.01
N GLN A 243 -14.11 8.27 -22.68
CA GLN A 243 -13.63 8.18 -21.30
C GLN A 243 -13.96 9.44 -20.50
N PRO A 244 -14.16 9.31 -19.17
CA PRO A 244 -14.34 10.46 -18.29
C PRO A 244 -13.15 11.42 -18.35
N LEU A 245 -13.42 12.71 -18.30
CA LEU A 245 -12.41 13.77 -18.22
C LEU A 245 -12.59 14.57 -16.94
N GLY A 246 -11.55 15.31 -16.54
CA GLY A 246 -11.58 16.17 -15.35
C GLY A 246 -11.09 15.48 -14.07
N LEU A 247 -11.03 14.16 -14.05
CA LEU A 247 -10.54 13.35 -12.93
C LEU A 247 -9.36 12.46 -13.38
N ARG A 248 -8.54 12.02 -12.41
CA ARG A 248 -7.40 11.14 -12.60
C ARG A 248 -7.81 9.69 -12.27
N PRO A 249 -7.52 8.70 -13.10
CA PRO A 249 -7.77 7.31 -12.75
C PRO A 249 -6.80 6.85 -11.66
N ASN A 250 -7.29 6.06 -10.70
CA ASN A 250 -6.52 5.47 -9.61
C ASN A 250 -6.32 3.97 -9.81
N HIS A 251 -7.41 3.24 -10.07
CA HIS A 251 -7.41 1.79 -10.30
C HIS A 251 -8.31 1.42 -11.46
N MET A 252 -8.02 0.25 -12.06
CA MET A 252 -8.87 -0.38 -13.06
C MET A 252 -8.87 -1.89 -12.86
N VAL A 253 -10.04 -2.48 -12.69
CA VAL A 253 -10.21 -3.93 -12.49
C VAL A 253 -11.14 -4.48 -13.56
N ARG A 254 -10.78 -5.65 -14.13
CA ARG A 254 -11.59 -6.36 -15.11
C ARG A 254 -12.48 -7.40 -14.43
N ALA A 255 -13.76 -7.36 -14.73
CA ALA A 255 -14.72 -8.41 -14.34
C ALA A 255 -14.68 -9.60 -15.31
N SER A 256 -15.15 -10.76 -14.84
CA SER A 256 -15.17 -12.00 -15.65
C SER A 256 -16.11 -11.91 -16.87
N ASP A 257 -17.10 -11.02 -16.87
CA ASP A 257 -17.98 -10.72 -18.01
C ASP A 257 -17.36 -9.78 -19.06
N GLY A 258 -16.14 -9.28 -18.81
CA GLY A 258 -15.40 -8.37 -19.69
C GLY A 258 -15.68 -6.89 -19.47
N ALA A 259 -16.50 -6.51 -18.49
CA ALA A 259 -16.61 -5.13 -18.04
C ALA A 259 -15.37 -4.71 -17.26
N TYR A 260 -15.10 -3.42 -17.21
CA TYR A 260 -14.08 -2.82 -16.37
C TYR A 260 -14.70 -1.83 -15.39
N TYR A 261 -14.16 -1.81 -14.20
CA TYR A 261 -14.53 -0.86 -13.15
C TYR A 261 -13.32 -0.01 -12.81
N LEU A 262 -13.53 1.30 -12.71
CA LEU A 262 -12.45 2.27 -12.48
C LEU A 262 -12.83 3.22 -11.36
N SER A 263 -11.87 3.49 -10.48
CA SER A 263 -11.95 4.56 -9.48
C SER A 263 -11.13 5.78 -9.93
N TYR A 264 -11.60 6.96 -9.56
CA TYR A 264 -11.02 8.24 -9.93
C TYR A 264 -10.94 9.19 -8.74
N GLY A 265 -9.93 10.08 -8.77
CA GLY A 265 -9.82 11.22 -7.88
C GLY A 265 -9.43 12.48 -8.65
N ASP A 266 -9.65 13.64 -8.06
CA ASP A 266 -9.18 14.91 -8.64
C ASP A 266 -7.66 15.09 -8.46
N GLU A 267 -7.06 14.44 -7.43
CA GLU A 267 -5.63 14.37 -7.18
C GLU A 267 -5.17 12.91 -7.03
N PRO A 268 -3.86 12.61 -7.11
CA PRO A 268 -3.37 11.24 -7.10
C PRO A 268 -3.42 10.54 -5.73
N GLY A 269 -3.68 11.26 -4.62
CA GLY A 269 -3.68 10.72 -3.26
C GLY A 269 -2.30 10.30 -2.73
N PRO A 270 -2.24 9.81 -1.50
CA PRO A 270 -3.37 9.59 -0.58
C PRO A 270 -3.94 10.86 0.04
N ASP A 271 -3.23 11.98 -0.01
CA ASP A 271 -3.67 13.28 0.50
C ASP A 271 -4.29 14.16 -0.58
N SER A 272 -5.08 15.14 -0.13
CA SER A 272 -5.54 16.27 -0.95
C SER A 272 -6.48 15.89 -2.08
N MET A 273 -7.16 14.77 -1.99
CA MET A 273 -8.32 14.49 -2.83
C MET A 273 -9.55 15.21 -2.30
N HIS A 274 -10.28 15.86 -3.19
CA HIS A 274 -11.49 16.63 -2.85
C HIS A 274 -12.68 16.24 -3.72
N ASP A 275 -12.45 15.46 -4.79
CA ASP A 275 -13.48 15.00 -5.69
C ASP A 275 -13.08 13.68 -6.35
N GLY A 276 -14.06 12.92 -6.84
CA GLY A 276 -13.80 11.65 -7.48
C GLY A 276 -15.08 10.96 -7.97
N ALA A 277 -14.90 9.85 -8.66
CA ALA A 277 -16.01 9.07 -9.21
C ALA A 277 -15.64 7.59 -9.37
N VAL A 278 -16.63 6.73 -9.51
CA VAL A 278 -16.49 5.31 -9.89
C VAL A 278 -17.24 5.07 -11.20
N TRP A 279 -16.54 4.49 -12.16
CA TRP A 279 -17.09 4.27 -13.51
C TRP A 279 -17.05 2.81 -13.90
N LYS A 280 -18.10 2.37 -14.64
CA LYS A 280 -18.14 1.11 -15.36
C LYS A 280 -17.92 1.36 -16.84
N TYR A 281 -16.99 0.62 -17.44
CA TYR A 281 -16.68 0.65 -18.87
C TYR A 281 -16.96 -0.70 -19.50
N GLN A 282 -17.76 -0.72 -20.59
CA GLN A 282 -18.06 -1.90 -21.37
C GLN A 282 -17.40 -1.80 -22.75
N PRO A 283 -16.26 -2.48 -22.99
CA PRO A 283 -15.52 -2.34 -24.24
C PRO A 283 -16.27 -2.78 -25.49
N ALA A 284 -17.09 -3.82 -25.38
CA ALA A 284 -17.84 -4.37 -26.51
C ALA A 284 -18.80 -3.36 -27.16
N SER A 285 -19.38 -2.46 -26.35
CA SER A 285 -20.28 -1.40 -26.82
C SER A 285 -19.68 -0.01 -26.73
N ASN A 286 -18.45 0.12 -26.20
CA ASN A 286 -17.78 1.37 -25.86
C ASN A 286 -18.64 2.28 -24.96
N GLN A 287 -19.39 1.68 -24.03
CA GLN A 287 -20.27 2.41 -23.12
C GLN A 287 -19.58 2.69 -21.79
N TRP A 288 -19.75 3.92 -21.31
CA TRP A 288 -19.34 4.39 -20.01
C TRP A 288 -20.56 4.71 -19.15
N ARG A 289 -20.56 4.25 -17.90
CA ARG A 289 -21.62 4.54 -16.94
C ARG A 289 -20.98 4.99 -15.63
N ASP A 290 -21.39 6.16 -15.14
CA ASP A 290 -21.11 6.58 -13.78
C ASP A 290 -21.92 5.73 -12.81
N ILE A 291 -21.22 5.10 -11.86
CA ILE A 291 -21.79 4.22 -10.84
C ILE A 291 -21.35 4.66 -9.43
N THR A 292 -20.94 5.90 -9.27
CA THR A 292 -20.47 6.44 -7.99
C THR A 292 -21.51 6.21 -6.90
N PRO A 293 -21.13 5.59 -5.75
CA PRO A 293 -22.08 5.20 -4.71
C PRO A 293 -22.86 6.35 -4.10
N LEU A 294 -22.19 7.48 -3.88
CA LEU A 294 -22.80 8.68 -3.30
C LEU A 294 -23.11 9.69 -4.41
N PRO A 295 -24.26 10.37 -4.34
CA PRO A 295 -24.64 11.34 -5.35
C PRO A 295 -23.58 12.41 -5.54
N HIS A 296 -23.07 12.53 -6.77
CA HIS A 296 -22.15 13.60 -7.15
C HIS A 296 -22.96 14.79 -7.69
N VAL A 297 -22.79 15.93 -7.07
CA VAL A 297 -23.40 17.19 -7.55
C VAL A 297 -22.39 17.90 -8.43
N SER A 298 -22.70 18.00 -9.73
CA SER A 298 -21.83 18.67 -10.69
C SER A 298 -21.42 20.06 -10.22
N GLY A 299 -20.11 20.31 -10.18
CA GLY A 299 -19.54 21.59 -9.75
C GLY A 299 -19.41 21.77 -8.22
N GLN A 300 -19.76 20.76 -7.43
CA GLN A 300 -19.52 20.74 -5.98
C GLN A 300 -18.63 19.55 -5.61
N PRO A 301 -17.37 19.77 -5.19
CA PRO A 301 -16.49 18.70 -4.77
C PRO A 301 -17.08 17.91 -3.59
N SER A 302 -16.93 16.58 -3.60
CA SER A 302 -17.43 15.70 -2.54
C SER A 302 -16.66 15.84 -1.21
N GLY A 303 -15.45 16.40 -1.26
CA GLY A 303 -14.54 16.50 -0.14
C GLY A 303 -13.59 15.29 0.00
N TYR A 304 -13.67 14.31 -0.91
CA TYR A 304 -12.85 13.09 -0.97
C TYR A 304 -12.81 12.54 -2.40
N GLY A 305 -11.89 11.63 -2.67
CA GLY A 305 -11.83 10.85 -3.90
C GLY A 305 -12.29 9.40 -3.71
N TRP A 306 -12.07 8.57 -4.75
CA TRP A 306 -12.30 7.12 -4.71
C TRP A 306 -10.96 6.40 -4.90
N GLY A 307 -10.55 5.63 -3.91
CA GLY A 307 -9.29 4.87 -3.93
C GLY A 307 -9.48 3.52 -4.60
N ALA A 308 -9.82 2.53 -3.81
CA ALA A 308 -9.95 1.16 -4.24
C ALA A 308 -11.18 0.90 -5.13
N VAL A 309 -11.06 -0.08 -6.01
CA VAL A 309 -12.17 -0.80 -6.64
C VAL A 309 -11.80 -2.27 -6.76
N ALA A 310 -12.70 -3.16 -6.39
CA ALA A 310 -12.56 -4.62 -6.49
C ALA A 310 -13.81 -5.24 -7.08
N VAL A 311 -13.64 -6.37 -7.77
CA VAL A 311 -14.74 -7.16 -8.33
C VAL A 311 -14.56 -8.60 -7.89
N ASP A 312 -15.64 -9.25 -7.47
CA ASP A 312 -15.61 -10.69 -7.21
C ASP A 312 -15.29 -11.44 -8.50
N PRO A 313 -14.20 -12.22 -8.55
CA PRO A 313 -13.81 -12.93 -9.77
C PRO A 313 -14.86 -13.90 -10.31
N ASN A 314 -15.71 -14.44 -9.44
CA ASN A 314 -16.74 -15.41 -9.78
C ASN A 314 -18.12 -14.77 -10.03
N HIS A 315 -18.34 -13.56 -9.50
CA HIS A 315 -19.61 -12.84 -9.59
C HIS A 315 -19.39 -11.41 -10.12
N PRO A 316 -19.37 -11.20 -11.46
CA PRO A 316 -18.95 -9.94 -12.08
C PRO A 316 -19.81 -8.72 -11.72
N ASN A 317 -20.99 -8.92 -11.13
CA ASN A 317 -21.85 -7.86 -10.64
C ASN A 317 -21.63 -7.52 -9.16
N VAL A 318 -20.78 -8.29 -8.45
CA VAL A 318 -20.40 -8.02 -7.07
C VAL A 318 -19.15 -7.17 -7.07
N ILE A 319 -19.30 -5.93 -6.59
CA ILE A 319 -18.24 -4.92 -6.65
C ILE A 319 -18.10 -4.28 -5.27
N MET A 320 -16.87 -3.93 -4.92
CA MET A 320 -16.59 -3.09 -3.76
C MET A 320 -15.73 -1.89 -4.19
N THR A 321 -15.96 -0.77 -3.53
CA THR A 321 -15.15 0.45 -3.70
C THR A 321 -15.04 1.19 -2.37
N ALA A 322 -14.10 2.13 -2.26
CA ALA A 322 -13.90 2.90 -1.06
C ALA A 322 -13.71 4.37 -1.37
N THR A 323 -14.19 5.24 -0.49
CA THR A 323 -13.73 6.63 -0.47
C THR A 323 -12.24 6.69 -0.14
N PHE A 324 -11.60 7.80 -0.48
CA PHE A 324 -10.16 7.99 -0.28
C PHE A 324 -9.87 9.43 0.14
N ALA A 325 -9.11 9.57 1.22
CA ALA A 325 -8.85 10.85 1.87
C ALA A 325 -10.10 11.52 2.50
N HIS A 326 -11.11 10.74 2.86
CA HIS A 326 -12.30 11.22 3.56
C HIS A 326 -12.04 11.26 5.08
N TYR A 327 -11.46 12.36 5.55
CA TYR A 327 -11.05 12.47 6.96
C TYR A 327 -12.18 12.79 7.94
N THR A 328 -13.34 13.21 7.45
CA THR A 328 -14.47 13.57 8.30
C THR A 328 -15.78 13.04 7.70
N PRO A 329 -16.41 12.01 8.27
CA PRO A 329 -16.00 11.35 9.52
C PRO A 329 -14.82 10.36 9.37
N LYS A 330 -14.71 9.65 8.23
CA LYS A 330 -13.70 8.64 7.89
C LYS A 330 -13.93 8.13 6.47
N ASP A 331 -12.98 7.38 5.91
CA ASP A 331 -13.24 6.61 4.69
C ASP A 331 -14.32 5.55 4.93
N GLU A 332 -15.05 5.18 3.87
CA GLU A 332 -16.15 4.22 3.89
C GLU A 332 -15.98 3.20 2.78
N LEU A 333 -16.38 1.97 3.05
CA LEU A 333 -16.51 0.89 2.07
C LEU A 333 -17.94 0.81 1.56
N PHE A 334 -18.05 0.61 0.25
CA PHE A 334 -19.31 0.40 -0.45
C PHE A 334 -19.31 -0.95 -1.15
N ARG A 335 -20.43 -1.67 -1.07
CA ARG A 335 -20.64 -2.94 -1.77
C ARG A 335 -21.89 -2.86 -2.63
N SER A 336 -21.81 -3.37 -3.85
CA SER A 336 -22.91 -3.58 -4.78
C SER A 336 -22.95 -5.04 -5.21
N VAL A 337 -24.16 -5.60 -5.39
CA VAL A 337 -24.38 -6.96 -5.92
C VAL A 337 -25.08 -6.94 -7.29
N ASP A 338 -25.29 -5.76 -7.86
CA ASP A 338 -26.03 -5.54 -9.11
C ASP A 338 -25.28 -4.70 -10.14
N GLY A 339 -23.95 -4.75 -10.10
CA GLY A 339 -23.08 -4.07 -11.07
C GLY A 339 -23.03 -2.55 -10.90
N GLY A 340 -23.20 -2.06 -9.68
CA GLY A 340 -23.14 -0.64 -9.32
C GLY A 340 -24.46 0.10 -9.56
N ALA A 341 -25.59 -0.59 -9.65
CA ALA A 341 -26.90 0.07 -9.72
C ALA A 341 -27.38 0.55 -8.35
N HIS A 342 -27.11 -0.26 -7.31
CA HIS A 342 -27.36 0.10 -5.91
C HIS A 342 -26.14 -0.24 -5.06
N TRP A 343 -25.94 0.55 -4.00
CA TRP A 343 -24.79 0.41 -3.10
C TRP A 343 -25.23 0.35 -1.65
N GLN A 344 -24.47 -0.38 -0.85
CA GLN A 344 -24.60 -0.45 0.60
C GLN A 344 -23.33 0.09 1.25
N GLU A 345 -23.47 0.95 2.25
CA GLU A 345 -22.40 1.35 3.15
C GLU A 345 -22.08 0.21 4.10
N ILE A 346 -20.83 -0.20 4.19
CA ILE A 346 -20.43 -1.38 4.97
C ILE A 346 -20.12 -1.02 6.40
N PHE A 347 -19.39 0.09 6.66
CA PHE A 347 -18.94 0.41 8.02
C PHE A 347 -20.09 0.77 8.98
N ALA A 348 -21.22 1.22 8.46
CA ALA A 348 -22.41 1.47 9.26
C ALA A 348 -22.99 0.19 9.91
N ARG A 349 -22.61 -0.98 9.40
CA ARG A 349 -23.05 -2.31 9.86
C ARG A 349 -21.88 -3.19 10.30
N SER A 350 -20.77 -2.59 10.67
CA SER A 350 -19.54 -3.33 10.96
C SER A 350 -19.18 -3.31 12.43
N GLN A 351 -18.65 -4.43 12.89
CA GLN A 351 -17.96 -4.58 14.15
C GLN A 351 -16.47 -4.72 13.91
N PHE A 352 -15.65 -3.97 14.65
CA PHE A 352 -14.20 -3.96 14.50
C PHE A 352 -13.52 -4.59 15.71
N ASP A 353 -12.72 -5.62 15.50
CA ASP A 353 -11.88 -6.23 16.53
C ASP A 353 -10.45 -5.63 16.47
N PHE A 354 -10.13 -4.87 17.50
CA PHE A 354 -8.84 -4.20 17.72
C PHE A 354 -7.88 -5.03 18.59
N SER A 355 -8.22 -6.26 18.95
CA SER A 355 -7.47 -7.05 19.94
C SER A 355 -6.02 -7.30 19.57
N GLN A 356 -5.70 -7.34 18.27
CA GLN A 356 -4.34 -7.55 17.76
C GLN A 356 -3.42 -6.32 17.93
N ALA A 357 -4.00 -5.11 17.95
CA ALA A 357 -3.28 -3.85 18.17
C ALA A 357 -4.26 -2.81 18.75
N VAL A 358 -4.41 -2.82 20.07
CA VAL A 358 -5.43 -2.01 20.79
C VAL A 358 -5.29 -0.51 20.52
N TRP A 359 -4.10 -0.03 20.25
CA TRP A 359 -3.81 1.36 19.92
C TRP A 359 -4.54 1.84 18.64
N THR A 360 -4.87 0.94 17.71
CA THR A 360 -5.58 1.28 16.47
C THR A 360 -7.01 1.75 16.71
N ARG A 361 -7.59 1.47 17.88
CA ARG A 361 -8.94 1.93 18.25
C ARG A 361 -9.09 3.46 18.24
N GLU A 362 -8.02 4.19 18.50
CA GLU A 362 -8.01 5.66 18.47
C GLU A 362 -7.86 6.23 17.05
N HIS A 363 -7.69 5.38 16.04
CA HIS A 363 -7.41 5.77 14.67
C HIS A 363 -8.55 5.34 13.74
N THR A 364 -9.20 6.32 13.12
CA THR A 364 -10.25 6.04 12.13
C THR A 364 -9.65 5.51 10.83
N PRO A 365 -10.27 4.52 10.17
CA PRO A 365 -9.86 4.08 8.84
C PRO A 365 -9.78 5.26 7.86
N HIS A 366 -8.64 5.43 7.21
CA HIS A 366 -8.41 6.36 6.11
C HIS A 366 -7.36 5.79 5.17
N TRP A 367 -7.28 6.35 3.95
CA TRP A 367 -6.38 5.88 2.89
C TRP A 367 -6.69 4.44 2.45
N ILE A 368 -7.97 4.14 2.22
CA ILE A 368 -8.38 2.82 1.72
C ILE A 368 -8.05 2.74 0.22
N ALA A 369 -6.78 2.46 -0.07
CA ALA A 369 -6.25 2.39 -1.44
C ALA A 369 -6.49 1.05 -2.12
N SER A 370 -6.70 -0.01 -1.36
CA SER A 370 -6.87 -1.36 -1.91
C SER A 370 -7.91 -2.16 -1.16
N ILE A 371 -8.73 -2.88 -1.91
CA ILE A 371 -9.65 -3.92 -1.45
C ILE A 371 -9.32 -5.18 -2.22
N ALA A 372 -9.21 -6.31 -1.54
CA ALA A 372 -8.96 -7.61 -2.16
C ALA A 372 -10.05 -8.60 -1.73
N ILE A 373 -10.78 -9.14 -2.70
CA ILE A 373 -11.75 -10.23 -2.50
C ILE A 373 -11.03 -11.54 -2.82
N ASP A 374 -11.06 -12.50 -1.90
CA ASP A 374 -10.45 -13.80 -2.12
C ASP A 374 -11.13 -14.52 -3.30
N PRO A 375 -10.40 -14.91 -4.35
CA PRO A 375 -10.97 -15.57 -5.51
C PRO A 375 -11.57 -16.96 -5.22
N HIS A 376 -11.29 -17.51 -4.04
CA HIS A 376 -11.80 -18.82 -3.62
C HIS A 376 -12.87 -18.73 -2.52
N ASP A 377 -13.04 -17.55 -1.90
CA ASP A 377 -14.01 -17.32 -0.85
C ASP A 377 -14.51 -15.86 -0.85
N ALA A 378 -15.71 -15.63 -1.35
CA ALA A 378 -16.29 -14.29 -1.47
C ALA A 378 -16.67 -13.65 -0.12
N ASP A 379 -16.66 -14.40 0.98
CA ASP A 379 -16.79 -13.87 2.35
C ASP A 379 -15.48 -13.32 2.87
N HIS A 380 -14.36 -13.78 2.32
CA HIS A 380 -13.03 -13.41 2.74
C HIS A 380 -12.56 -12.16 1.99
N VAL A 381 -12.70 -11.02 2.63
CA VAL A 381 -12.38 -9.71 2.06
C VAL A 381 -11.35 -9.00 2.93
N TRP A 382 -10.39 -8.36 2.27
CA TRP A 382 -9.35 -7.56 2.90
C TRP A 382 -9.39 -6.12 2.41
N PHE A 383 -9.08 -5.16 3.28
CA PHE A 383 -8.80 -3.79 2.88
C PHE A 383 -7.62 -3.20 3.65
N VAL A 384 -6.98 -2.21 3.06
CA VAL A 384 -5.82 -1.52 3.63
C VAL A 384 -6.19 -0.15 4.18
N THR A 385 -5.37 0.35 5.10
CA THR A 385 -5.47 1.72 5.62
C THR A 385 -4.07 2.33 5.79
N GLY A 386 -4.00 3.60 6.17
CA GLY A 386 -2.77 4.25 6.60
C GLY A 386 -2.18 3.72 7.91
N TYR A 387 -2.78 2.68 8.51
CA TYR A 387 -2.32 2.07 9.75
C TYR A 387 -2.11 0.56 9.67
N GLY A 388 -2.52 -0.07 8.55
CA GLY A 388 -2.40 -1.50 8.36
C GLY A 388 -3.59 -2.12 7.62
N VAL A 389 -3.85 -3.40 7.88
CA VAL A 389 -4.74 -4.25 7.10
C VAL A 389 -5.89 -4.79 7.95
N TRP A 390 -7.08 -4.80 7.38
CA TRP A 390 -8.30 -5.37 7.96
C TRP A 390 -8.80 -6.54 7.12
N MET A 391 -9.37 -7.54 7.77
CA MET A 391 -9.89 -8.75 7.13
C MET A 391 -11.26 -9.11 7.71
N SER A 392 -12.19 -9.49 6.83
CA SER A 392 -13.48 -10.09 7.17
C SER A 392 -13.58 -11.49 6.57
N THR A 393 -14.39 -12.36 7.21
CA THR A 393 -14.74 -13.71 6.73
C THR A 393 -16.25 -13.93 6.62
N ASP A 394 -17.01 -12.85 6.65
CA ASP A 394 -18.49 -12.87 6.63
C ASP A 394 -19.09 -11.72 5.78
N MET A 395 -18.36 -11.30 4.74
CA MET A 395 -18.76 -10.14 3.92
C MET A 395 -20.15 -10.25 3.30
N ARG A 396 -20.60 -11.45 2.95
CA ARG A 396 -21.92 -11.68 2.34
C ARG A 396 -23.09 -11.51 3.29
N ASP A 397 -22.85 -11.47 4.61
CA ASP A 397 -23.89 -11.16 5.59
C ASP A 397 -24.48 -9.77 5.34
N ALA A 398 -23.66 -8.82 4.84
CA ALA A 398 -24.14 -7.51 4.40
C ALA A 398 -25.23 -7.60 3.31
N ASP A 399 -25.15 -8.57 2.39
CA ASP A 399 -26.10 -8.74 1.29
C ASP A 399 -27.53 -9.08 1.78
N HIS A 400 -27.63 -9.55 3.03
CA HIS A 400 -28.87 -9.92 3.70
C HIS A 400 -29.21 -9.00 4.86
N GLY A 401 -28.50 -7.88 5.01
CA GLY A 401 -28.70 -6.88 6.07
C GLY A 401 -28.09 -7.26 7.43
N GLY A 402 -27.21 -8.27 7.46
CA GLY A 402 -26.43 -8.67 8.62
C GLY A 402 -25.29 -7.72 8.95
N GLU A 403 -24.61 -7.97 10.07
CA GLU A 403 -23.39 -7.28 10.47
C GLU A 403 -22.16 -7.94 9.82
N VAL A 404 -21.11 -7.15 9.55
CA VAL A 404 -19.81 -7.60 9.05
C VAL A 404 -18.77 -7.44 10.15
N HIS A 405 -17.97 -8.46 10.37
CA HIS A 405 -16.93 -8.46 11.38
C HIS A 405 -15.55 -8.29 10.75
N TRP A 406 -14.85 -7.26 11.21
CA TRP A 406 -13.50 -6.93 10.75
C TRP A 406 -12.48 -7.20 11.85
N GLN A 407 -11.40 -7.89 11.48
CA GLN A 407 -10.25 -8.15 12.34
C GLN A 407 -9.04 -7.39 11.81
N PHE A 408 -8.35 -6.70 12.70
CA PHE A 408 -7.05 -6.09 12.37
C PHE A 408 -5.99 -7.18 12.25
N GLN A 409 -5.33 -7.30 11.10
CA GLN A 409 -4.48 -8.44 10.75
C GLN A 409 -3.07 -8.01 10.33
N ASP A 410 -2.32 -7.40 11.24
CA ASP A 410 -0.98 -6.88 10.98
C ASP A 410 0.15 -7.64 11.69
N ARG A 411 -0.13 -8.80 12.25
CA ARG A 411 0.93 -9.58 12.90
C ARG A 411 2.04 -9.92 11.89
N GLY A 412 3.28 -9.46 12.21
CA GLY A 412 4.46 -9.61 11.33
C GLY A 412 4.57 -8.58 10.21
N LEU A 413 3.62 -7.65 10.10
CA LEU A 413 3.70 -6.48 9.27
C LEU A 413 3.99 -5.28 10.17
N GLU A 414 5.26 -4.87 10.23
CA GLU A 414 5.74 -3.80 11.10
C GLU A 414 6.31 -2.69 10.22
N GLU A 415 5.68 -1.53 10.24
CA GLU A 415 5.95 -0.47 9.26
C GLU A 415 6.07 0.93 9.87
N VAL A 416 6.23 1.03 11.16
CA VAL A 416 6.46 2.34 11.78
C VAL A 416 7.83 2.91 11.43
N VAL A 417 7.91 4.22 11.27
CA VAL A 417 9.17 4.93 11.11
C VAL A 417 9.79 5.14 12.50
N ALA A 418 10.69 4.25 12.92
CA ALA A 418 11.41 4.40 14.17
C ALA A 418 12.40 5.58 14.09
N LEU A 419 12.25 6.55 14.99
CA LEU A 419 13.06 7.75 15.05
C LEU A 419 14.09 7.66 16.18
N ASP A 420 13.69 7.07 17.32
CA ASP A 420 14.60 6.82 18.44
C ASP A 420 14.13 5.63 19.28
N LEU A 421 15.06 4.96 19.94
CA LEU A 421 14.82 3.78 20.77
C LEU A 421 15.56 3.92 22.09
N LEU A 422 14.88 3.64 23.20
CA LEU A 422 15.45 3.64 24.54
C LEU A 422 15.14 2.30 25.23
N SER A 423 16.17 1.59 25.68
CA SER A 423 16.04 0.39 26.49
C SER A 423 16.45 0.71 27.93
N PRO A 424 15.49 1.08 28.80
CA PRO A 424 15.80 1.44 30.16
C PRO A 424 16.35 0.26 30.96
N PRO A 425 17.27 0.47 31.94
CA PRO A 425 17.80 -0.62 32.75
C PRO A 425 16.77 -1.21 33.72
N GLN A 426 15.61 -0.57 33.88
CA GLN A 426 14.50 -1.01 34.72
C GLN A 426 13.16 -0.56 34.10
N GLY A 427 12.09 -1.34 34.32
CA GLY A 427 10.75 -1.04 33.81
C GLY A 427 10.51 -1.66 32.45
N ALA A 428 10.05 -0.88 31.46
CA ALA A 428 9.78 -1.36 30.12
C ALA A 428 11.02 -1.94 29.44
N HIS A 429 10.86 -2.99 28.64
CA HIS A 429 11.96 -3.55 27.85
C HIS A 429 12.47 -2.58 26.78
N LEU A 430 11.55 -1.79 26.22
CA LEU A 430 11.84 -0.82 25.17
C LEU A 430 10.82 0.33 25.23
N ILE A 431 11.29 1.52 24.90
CA ILE A 431 10.45 2.67 24.59
C ILE A 431 10.83 3.12 23.18
N SER A 432 9.86 3.25 22.28
CA SER A 432 10.09 3.65 20.91
C SER A 432 9.44 5.00 20.61
N ALA A 433 10.23 5.95 20.08
CA ALA A 433 9.75 7.18 19.48
C ALA A 433 9.58 6.96 17.98
N VAL A 434 8.41 7.27 17.45
CA VAL A 434 8.08 6.96 16.05
C VAL A 434 7.45 8.16 15.35
N GLY A 435 7.54 8.14 14.02
CA GLY A 435 6.84 9.05 13.15
C GLY A 435 5.34 8.77 13.11
N ASP A 436 4.53 9.79 12.92
CA ASP A 436 3.07 9.78 12.75
C ASP A 436 2.23 9.28 13.93
N LEU A 437 2.80 8.44 14.80
CA LEU A 437 2.09 7.74 15.87
C LEU A 437 2.66 8.03 17.27
N ASP A 438 3.43 9.13 17.46
CA ASP A 438 4.00 9.52 18.74
C ASP A 438 5.06 8.50 19.24
N GLY A 439 4.63 7.40 19.85
CA GLY A 439 5.53 6.35 20.31
C GLY A 439 4.84 5.34 21.22
N TYR A 440 5.61 4.33 21.62
CA TYR A 440 5.10 3.17 22.35
C TYR A 440 6.00 2.79 23.52
N ARG A 441 5.36 2.25 24.56
CA ARG A 441 6.04 1.60 25.69
C ARG A 441 5.85 0.09 25.59
N HIS A 442 6.94 -0.66 25.47
CA HIS A 442 6.94 -2.10 25.30
C HIS A 442 7.34 -2.79 26.61
N ASP A 443 6.37 -3.32 27.33
CA ASP A 443 6.60 -4.17 28.49
C ASP A 443 6.87 -5.63 28.08
N ASP A 444 6.39 -6.01 26.90
CA ASP A 444 6.63 -7.26 26.21
C ASP A 444 6.91 -6.96 24.73
N LEU A 445 7.98 -7.52 24.17
CA LEU A 445 8.40 -7.27 22.79
C LEU A 445 7.63 -8.11 21.76
N ASP A 446 6.90 -9.14 22.21
CA ASP A 446 6.12 -10.05 21.37
C ASP A 446 4.63 -9.71 21.31
N THR A 447 4.19 -8.68 22.03
CA THR A 447 2.80 -8.18 22.03
C THR A 447 2.73 -6.74 21.54
N ALA A 448 1.63 -6.40 20.84
CA ALA A 448 1.42 -5.01 20.41
C ALA A 448 1.27 -4.09 21.65
N PRO A 449 2.08 -3.04 21.77
CA PRO A 449 2.13 -2.18 22.94
C PRO A 449 0.98 -1.18 23.00
N LEU A 450 0.85 -0.51 24.13
CA LEU A 450 0.04 0.69 24.23
C LEU A 450 0.83 1.89 23.70
N GLN A 451 0.16 2.73 22.92
CA GLN A 451 0.68 4.03 22.52
C GLN A 451 0.88 4.92 23.76
N PHE A 452 1.83 5.85 23.71
CA PHE A 452 2.05 6.77 24.82
C PHE A 452 0.75 7.41 25.31
N ALA A 453 0.57 7.46 26.61
CA ALA A 453 -0.60 8.10 27.20
C ALA A 453 -0.65 9.59 26.82
N ALA A 454 -1.83 10.06 26.45
CA ALA A 454 -2.10 11.48 26.15
C ALA A 454 -2.79 12.15 27.35
N PRO A 455 -2.62 13.48 27.56
CA PRO A 455 -1.72 14.40 26.89
C PRO A 455 -0.29 14.36 27.42
N PRO A 456 0.73 14.85 26.65
CA PRO A 456 0.65 15.38 25.30
C PRO A 456 0.70 14.28 24.24
N ARG A 457 0.03 14.49 23.11
CA ARG A 457 0.12 13.64 21.90
C ARG A 457 0.94 14.36 20.84
N TYR A 458 2.03 13.76 20.39
CA TYR A 458 2.83 14.28 19.27
C TYR A 458 2.43 13.56 17.96
N ALA A 459 2.68 14.21 16.83
CA ALA A 459 2.68 13.54 15.54
C ALA A 459 3.90 12.62 15.47
N ASN A 460 5.08 13.19 15.77
CA ASN A 460 6.34 12.48 15.85
C ASN A 460 6.94 12.73 17.22
N SER A 461 7.33 11.67 17.93
CA SER A 461 8.36 11.78 18.94
C SER A 461 9.70 11.58 18.26
N GLU A 462 10.63 12.53 18.43
CA GLU A 462 11.85 12.59 17.63
C GLU A 462 13.08 12.11 18.39
N SER A 463 13.05 12.17 19.74
CA SER A 463 14.17 11.72 20.57
C SER A 463 13.71 11.36 21.98
N LEU A 464 14.40 10.41 22.58
CA LEU A 464 14.19 9.88 23.92
C LEU A 464 15.52 9.90 24.69
N ASP A 465 15.47 10.18 25.99
CA ASP A 465 16.61 10.00 26.88
C ASP A 465 16.15 9.75 28.33
N GLU A 466 16.97 9.09 29.12
CA GLU A 466 16.71 8.80 30.53
C GLU A 466 17.75 9.41 31.47
N ALA A 467 17.32 9.68 32.69
CA ALA A 467 18.26 10.08 33.72
C ALA A 467 18.99 8.87 34.32
N GLY A 468 20.25 8.65 33.95
CA GLY A 468 21.01 7.47 34.28
C GLY A 468 21.11 7.13 35.80
N ARG A 469 20.83 8.07 36.72
CA ARG A 469 20.70 7.83 38.16
C ARG A 469 19.26 7.63 38.64
N LYS A 470 18.29 7.86 37.78
CA LYS A 470 16.87 7.71 38.05
C LYS A 470 16.17 7.27 36.74
N PRO A 471 16.30 6.01 36.32
CA PRO A 471 15.84 5.52 35.02
C PRO A 471 14.34 5.70 34.76
N ALA A 472 13.52 5.81 35.80
CA ALA A 472 12.11 6.14 35.68
C ALA A 472 11.84 7.58 35.18
N LEU A 473 12.85 8.47 35.28
CA LEU A 473 12.74 9.81 34.69
C LEU A 473 13.21 9.79 33.25
N ILE A 474 12.27 9.91 32.34
CA ILE A 474 12.49 9.87 30.89
C ILE A 474 12.01 11.19 30.28
N VAL A 475 12.73 11.69 29.31
CA VAL A 475 12.38 12.89 28.55
C VAL A 475 12.19 12.48 27.08
N ARG A 476 11.20 13.07 26.44
CA ARG A 476 11.02 12.98 24.99
C ARG A 476 10.84 14.35 24.37
N THR A 477 11.29 14.48 23.11
CA THR A 477 10.98 15.64 22.28
C THR A 477 10.12 15.22 21.12
N GLY A 478 9.27 16.13 20.62
CA GLY A 478 8.40 15.80 19.51
C GLY A 478 7.66 17.01 18.96
N ARG A 479 6.92 16.80 17.88
CA ARG A 479 6.13 17.82 17.20
C ARG A 479 4.65 17.55 17.37
N LEU A 480 3.89 18.56 17.75
CA LEU A 480 2.43 18.47 17.83
C LEU A 480 1.85 18.24 16.43
N ARG A 481 0.82 17.41 16.37
CA ARG A 481 0.11 17.13 15.12
C ARG A 481 -0.64 18.37 14.62
N ARG A 482 -1.14 19.22 15.52
CA ARG A 482 -1.81 20.48 15.18
C ARG A 482 -1.49 21.54 16.23
N PRO A 483 -1.30 22.79 15.83
CA PRO A 483 -1.20 23.27 14.44
C PRO A 483 0.09 22.77 13.77
N PHE A 484 0.02 22.48 12.49
CA PHE A 484 1.21 22.11 11.70
C PHE A 484 2.29 23.20 11.80
N GLY A 485 3.54 22.78 11.98
CA GLY A 485 4.67 23.72 12.12
C GLY A 485 4.85 24.27 13.53
N ALA A 486 4.10 23.78 14.53
CA ALA A 486 4.36 24.11 15.92
C ALA A 486 5.80 23.74 16.30
N ALA A 487 6.43 24.56 17.15
CA ALA A 487 7.76 24.33 17.66
C ALA A 487 7.88 22.95 18.30
N ILE A 488 9.08 22.35 18.26
CA ILE A 488 9.41 21.14 19.01
C ILE A 488 9.03 21.36 20.48
N ARG A 489 8.37 20.38 21.05
CA ARG A 489 7.97 20.36 22.46
C ARG A 489 8.73 19.27 23.18
N ALA A 490 8.91 19.44 24.47
CA ALA A 490 9.43 18.39 25.34
C ALA A 490 8.32 17.92 26.27
N ALA A 491 8.37 16.65 26.63
CA ALA A 491 7.58 16.06 27.70
C ALA A 491 8.48 15.16 28.53
N TYR A 492 8.13 14.96 29.80
CA TYR A 492 8.84 14.06 30.67
C TYR A 492 7.90 13.09 31.38
N SER A 493 8.43 11.93 31.72
CA SER A 493 7.79 10.91 32.55
C SER A 493 8.61 10.74 33.83
N GLN A 494 7.95 10.44 34.96
CA GLN A 494 8.59 10.10 36.22
C GLN A 494 8.39 8.63 36.62
N ASP A 495 7.65 7.89 35.82
CA ASP A 495 7.18 6.52 36.06
C ASP A 495 7.56 5.55 34.92
N GLY A 496 8.66 5.81 34.24
CA GLY A 496 9.20 4.89 33.21
C GLY A 496 8.38 4.89 31.92
N GLY A 497 7.74 6.01 31.58
CA GLY A 497 7.01 6.18 30.32
C GLY A 497 5.53 5.79 30.39
N GLU A 498 4.97 5.54 31.58
CA GLU A 498 3.53 5.26 31.73
C GLU A 498 2.69 6.52 31.53
N HIS A 499 3.08 7.63 32.16
CA HIS A 499 2.43 8.93 32.03
C HIS A 499 3.42 10.01 31.64
N TRP A 500 2.94 11.01 30.91
CA TRP A 500 3.75 12.08 30.39
C TRP A 500 3.22 13.44 30.81
N GLN A 501 4.16 14.37 31.05
CA GLN A 501 3.88 15.77 31.39
C GLN A 501 4.63 16.68 30.41
N ALA A 502 3.96 17.74 29.91
CA ALA A 502 4.54 18.74 29.00
C ALA A 502 5.38 19.79 29.74
#